data_a14d646dbfde335b8f76d8c02e94f6b8
#
_entry.id   a14d646dbfde335b8f76d8c02e94f6b8
#
_cell.length_a   1.000
_cell.length_b   1.000
_cell.length_c   1.000
_cell.angle_alpha   90.00
_cell.angle_beta   90.00
_cell.angle_gamma   90.00
#
_symmetry.space_group_name_H-M   'P 1'
#
loop_
_entity.id
_entity.type
_entity.pdbx_description
1 polymer ?
#
loop_
_entity_poly.entity_id
_entity_poly.type
_entity_poly.pdbx_seq_one_letter_code
_entity_poly.pdbx_strand_id
1 'polypeptide(L)'
;PTDEVLIDVRGLKMHFPVTEGLFVPRVVASVKAVDGLSFQIMKGETLGLVGESGCGKTTTGRCILQLENSTSGEIIFHGQDLNGLDNKAMIDVRKRIQVIFQDPFSSLNPRMKIGEIITEPMGVHNIVPDEEARRKRAVELLTTCGLKANFFDRYPHEMSGGQRQRVGIARALAMNPEFIICDEAVSALDVSIQAQV
;
A
#
# COMPACT_ATOMS: atom_id res chain seq x y z
N PRO A 1 4.51 16.35 -14.50
CA PRO A 1 5.62 15.67 -13.83
C PRO A 1 6.77 16.66 -13.65
N THR A 2 7.37 16.65 -12.49
CA THR A 2 8.60 17.42 -12.21
C THR A 2 9.79 16.54 -12.58
N ASP A 3 10.98 17.13 -12.80
CA ASP A 3 12.22 16.37 -13.01
C ASP A 3 12.75 15.76 -11.68
N GLU A 4 11.95 15.77 -10.62
CA GLU A 4 12.29 15.24 -9.30
C GLU A 4 11.96 13.74 -9.22
N VAL A 5 12.99 12.90 -9.03
CA VAL A 5 12.82 11.46 -8.82
C VAL A 5 12.26 11.23 -7.44
N LEU A 6 11.07 10.62 -7.35
CA LEU A 6 10.40 10.26 -6.10
C LEU A 6 10.85 8.89 -5.60
N ILE A 7 10.83 7.89 -6.49
CA ILE A 7 11.27 6.51 -6.23
C ILE A 7 12.33 6.13 -7.25
N ASP A 8 13.43 5.54 -6.79
CA ASP A 8 14.48 4.98 -7.62
C ASP A 8 14.80 3.55 -7.15
N VAL A 9 14.49 2.58 -7.98
CA VAL A 9 14.73 1.16 -7.72
C VAL A 9 15.91 0.71 -8.60
N ARG A 10 16.94 0.14 -7.98
CA ARG A 10 18.19 -0.23 -8.67
C ARG A 10 18.53 -1.69 -8.41
N GLY A 11 18.53 -2.49 -9.46
CA GLY A 11 18.97 -3.88 -9.42
C GLY A 11 18.26 -4.74 -8.38
N LEU A 12 16.97 -4.44 -8.09
CA LEU A 12 16.18 -5.11 -7.06
C LEU A 12 16.10 -6.61 -7.31
N LYS A 13 16.49 -7.40 -6.31
CA LYS A 13 16.32 -8.85 -6.32
C LYS A 13 15.58 -9.30 -5.07
N MET A 14 14.63 -10.20 -5.27
CA MET A 14 13.95 -10.91 -4.19
C MET A 14 13.89 -12.39 -4.50
N HIS A 15 14.68 -13.16 -3.79
CA HIS A 15 14.83 -14.60 -3.94
C HIS A 15 14.39 -15.30 -2.66
N PHE A 16 13.31 -16.07 -2.75
CA PHE A 16 12.80 -16.86 -1.62
C PHE A 16 13.55 -18.20 -1.53
N PRO A 17 14.22 -18.50 -0.42
CA PRO A 17 14.89 -19.79 -0.25
C PRO A 17 13.87 -20.92 -0.12
N VAL A 18 14.07 -22.00 -0.85
CA VAL A 18 13.35 -23.26 -0.67
C VAL A 18 14.19 -24.13 0.24
N THR A 19 13.64 -24.51 1.40
CA THR A 19 14.34 -25.33 2.39
C THR A 19 13.76 -26.74 2.46
N GLU A 20 14.62 -27.75 2.57
CA GLU A 20 14.26 -29.13 2.88
C GLU A 20 14.88 -29.57 4.21
N GLY A 21 14.15 -30.43 4.93
CA GLY A 21 14.59 -31.03 6.20
C GLY A 21 13.69 -30.70 7.38
N LEU A 22 13.29 -31.76 8.12
CA LEU A 22 12.37 -31.62 9.26
C LEU A 22 13.07 -31.10 10.52
N PHE A 23 14.35 -31.40 10.72
CA PHE A 23 15.11 -31.03 11.92
C PHE A 23 16.22 -30.01 11.66
N VAL A 24 16.80 -30.02 10.46
CA VAL A 24 17.80 -29.03 10.02
C VAL A 24 17.46 -28.58 8.64
N PRO A 25 16.81 -27.40 8.51
CA PRO A 25 16.44 -26.87 7.20
C PRO A 25 17.71 -26.53 6.40
N ARG A 26 17.83 -27.12 5.20
CA ARG A 26 18.89 -26.80 4.25
C ARG A 26 18.27 -26.12 3.03
N VAL A 27 18.87 -25.02 2.58
CA VAL A 27 18.46 -24.36 1.34
C VAL A 27 18.87 -25.23 0.16
N VAL A 28 17.89 -25.75 -0.57
CA VAL A 28 18.09 -26.63 -1.73
C VAL A 28 17.86 -25.93 -3.06
N ALA A 29 17.09 -24.83 -3.07
CA ALA A 29 16.80 -24.02 -4.24
C ALA A 29 16.41 -22.60 -3.82
N SER A 30 16.25 -21.69 -4.79
CA SER A 30 15.64 -20.38 -4.55
C SER A 30 14.64 -20.05 -5.66
N VAL A 31 13.49 -19.49 -5.27
CA VAL A 31 12.50 -18.93 -6.20
C VAL A 31 12.86 -17.46 -6.41
N LYS A 32 13.26 -17.11 -7.64
CA LYS A 32 13.59 -15.75 -8.04
C LYS A 32 12.30 -14.99 -8.38
N ALA A 33 11.64 -14.41 -7.39
CA ALA A 33 10.41 -13.67 -7.58
C ALA A 33 10.65 -12.33 -8.29
N VAL A 34 11.77 -11.68 -8.00
CA VAL A 34 12.29 -10.48 -8.70
C VAL A 34 13.77 -10.70 -8.92
N ASP A 35 14.29 -10.44 -10.11
CA ASP A 35 15.70 -10.70 -10.46
C ASP A 35 16.31 -9.57 -11.30
N GLY A 36 16.76 -8.50 -10.64
CA GLY A 36 17.50 -7.40 -11.25
C GLY A 36 16.62 -6.28 -11.85
N LEU A 37 15.46 -6.00 -11.24
CA LEU A 37 14.53 -4.95 -11.69
C LEU A 37 15.07 -3.56 -11.33
N SER A 38 15.05 -2.64 -12.32
CA SER A 38 15.42 -1.23 -12.13
C SER A 38 14.44 -0.32 -12.85
N PHE A 39 13.99 0.74 -12.17
CA PHE A 39 13.14 1.80 -12.73
C PHE A 39 13.12 3.02 -11.82
N GLN A 40 12.64 4.14 -12.36
CA GLN A 40 12.42 5.37 -11.61
C GLN A 40 10.98 5.82 -11.76
N ILE A 41 10.46 6.50 -10.74
CA ILE A 41 9.15 7.15 -10.75
C ILE A 41 9.35 8.61 -10.36
N MET A 42 8.91 9.50 -11.22
CA MET A 42 8.98 10.94 -10.98
C MET A 42 7.81 11.38 -10.09
N LYS A 43 7.98 12.49 -9.40
CA LYS A 43 6.90 13.09 -8.63
C LYS A 43 5.73 13.50 -9.53
N GLY A 44 4.52 13.04 -9.17
CA GLY A 44 3.31 13.24 -9.96
C GLY A 44 3.19 12.32 -11.19
N GLU A 45 4.06 11.29 -11.29
CA GLU A 45 3.98 10.27 -12.33
C GLU A 45 3.17 9.07 -11.86
N THR A 46 2.51 8.39 -12.80
CA THR A 46 1.89 7.08 -12.60
C THR A 46 2.63 6.05 -13.43
N LEU A 47 3.26 5.07 -12.78
CA LEU A 47 3.93 3.95 -13.43
C LEU A 47 3.06 2.69 -13.36
N GLY A 48 2.75 2.10 -14.52
CA GLY A 48 2.07 0.82 -14.61
C GLY A 48 3.05 -0.35 -14.69
N LEU A 49 3.03 -1.25 -13.69
CA LEU A 49 3.80 -2.49 -13.71
C LEU A 49 2.92 -3.62 -14.27
N VAL A 50 3.22 -4.10 -15.47
CA VAL A 50 2.44 -5.09 -16.21
C VAL A 50 3.20 -6.41 -16.33
N GLY A 51 2.50 -7.52 -16.29
CA GLY A 51 3.07 -8.85 -16.45
C GLY A 51 2.07 -9.95 -16.07
N GLU A 52 2.40 -11.20 -16.38
CA GLU A 52 1.57 -12.37 -16.06
C GLU A 52 1.37 -12.55 -14.55
N SER A 53 0.38 -13.36 -14.16
CA SER A 53 0.19 -13.73 -12.76
C SER A 53 1.43 -14.48 -12.24
N GLY A 54 1.91 -14.09 -11.05
CA GLY A 54 3.10 -14.69 -10.44
C GLY A 54 4.46 -14.14 -10.93
N CYS A 55 4.49 -13.16 -11.84
CA CYS A 55 5.76 -12.59 -12.34
C CYS A 55 6.46 -11.61 -11.37
N GLY A 56 6.00 -11.48 -10.13
CA GLY A 56 6.67 -10.69 -9.09
C GLY A 56 6.16 -9.27 -8.88
N LYS A 57 5.04 -8.83 -9.50
CA LYS A 57 4.46 -7.48 -9.32
C LYS A 57 4.17 -7.15 -7.86
N THR A 58 3.37 -7.98 -7.20
CA THR A 58 3.04 -7.83 -5.77
C THR A 58 4.30 -7.89 -4.90
N THR A 59 5.24 -8.78 -5.22
CA THR A 59 6.53 -8.88 -4.50
C THR A 59 7.33 -7.60 -4.62
N THR A 60 7.40 -7.00 -5.82
CA THR A 60 8.06 -5.71 -6.04
C THR A 60 7.43 -4.61 -5.18
N GLY A 61 6.11 -4.52 -5.16
CA GLY A 61 5.38 -3.58 -4.30
C GLY A 61 5.68 -3.78 -2.81
N ARG A 62 5.71 -5.04 -2.34
CA ARG A 62 6.04 -5.38 -0.95
C ARG A 62 7.48 -5.02 -0.58
N CYS A 63 8.43 -5.19 -1.50
CA CYS A 63 9.81 -4.76 -1.27
C CYS A 63 9.90 -3.22 -1.16
N ILE A 64 9.21 -2.45 -2.01
CA ILE A 64 9.19 -0.99 -1.92
C ILE A 64 8.59 -0.52 -0.59
N LEU A 65 7.55 -1.20 -0.10
CA LEU A 65 6.93 -0.92 1.21
C LEU A 65 7.77 -1.41 2.39
N GLN A 66 8.91 -2.06 2.16
CA GLN A 66 9.71 -2.73 3.18
C GLN A 66 8.88 -3.68 4.07
N LEU A 67 7.90 -4.36 3.45
CA LEU A 67 7.17 -5.50 4.05
C LEU A 67 7.93 -6.81 3.83
N GLU A 68 8.72 -6.87 2.76
CA GLU A 68 9.66 -7.95 2.44
C GLU A 68 11.04 -7.34 2.26
N ASN A 69 12.03 -7.90 2.95
CA ASN A 69 13.41 -7.46 2.79
C ASN A 69 13.97 -7.99 1.48
N SER A 70 14.42 -7.11 0.59
CA SER A 70 15.04 -7.50 -0.66
C SER A 70 16.32 -8.33 -0.43
N THR A 71 16.58 -9.29 -1.30
CA THR A 71 17.83 -10.08 -1.26
C THR A 71 19.03 -9.20 -1.63
N SER A 72 18.86 -8.28 -2.57
CA SER A 72 19.85 -7.28 -2.96
C SER A 72 19.21 -6.19 -3.82
N GLY A 73 19.97 -5.13 -4.11
CA GLY A 73 19.51 -3.95 -4.81
C GLY A 73 19.18 -2.81 -3.85
N GLU A 74 18.85 -1.67 -4.40
CA GLU A 74 18.56 -0.45 -3.64
C GLU A 74 17.12 0.02 -3.93
N ILE A 75 16.45 0.55 -2.93
CA ILE A 75 15.13 1.18 -3.04
C ILE A 75 15.26 2.56 -2.40
N ILE A 76 15.29 3.58 -3.22
CA ILE A 76 15.56 4.96 -2.81
C ILE A 76 14.27 5.76 -2.90
N PHE A 77 13.86 6.40 -1.80
CA PHE A 77 12.73 7.31 -1.70
C PHE A 77 13.22 8.70 -1.32
N HIS A 78 12.97 9.72 -2.14
CA HIS A 78 13.53 11.08 -1.97
C HIS A 78 15.03 11.10 -1.70
N GLY A 79 15.80 10.28 -2.41
CA GLY A 79 17.25 10.21 -2.25
C GLY A 79 17.73 9.42 -1.02
N GLN A 80 16.83 8.87 -0.20
CA GLN A 80 17.15 8.05 0.96
C GLN A 80 16.92 6.56 0.65
N ASP A 81 17.95 5.73 0.83
CA ASP A 81 17.79 4.27 0.72
C ASP A 81 16.93 3.75 1.87
N LEU A 82 15.89 3.00 1.52
CA LEU A 82 14.97 2.40 2.46
C LEU A 82 15.53 1.12 3.11
N ASN A 83 16.51 0.49 2.46
CA ASN A 83 17.12 -0.71 3.00
C ASN A 83 17.95 -0.38 4.25
N GLY A 84 17.69 -1.09 5.31
CA GLY A 84 18.45 -0.92 6.56
C GLY A 84 18.02 0.27 7.43
N LEU A 85 16.90 0.93 7.11
CA LEU A 85 16.32 1.94 8.00
C LEU A 85 15.91 1.31 9.33
N ASP A 86 16.11 2.04 10.42
CA ASP A 86 15.58 1.67 11.71
C ASP A 86 14.04 1.80 11.75
N ASN A 87 13.42 1.20 12.77
CA ASN A 87 11.96 1.22 12.90
C ASN A 87 11.38 2.62 12.98
N LYS A 88 12.10 3.58 13.57
CA LYS A 88 11.63 4.96 13.74
C LYS A 88 11.62 5.70 12.41
N ALA A 89 12.70 5.62 11.64
CA ALA A 89 12.80 6.20 10.30
C ALA A 89 11.77 5.55 9.35
N MET A 90 11.56 4.22 9.46
CA MET A 90 10.59 3.50 8.66
C MET A 90 9.13 3.92 8.96
N ILE A 91 8.80 4.26 10.21
CA ILE A 91 7.48 4.81 10.55
C ILE A 91 7.21 6.12 9.79
N ASP A 92 8.21 6.99 9.69
CA ASP A 92 8.06 8.25 8.96
C ASP A 92 7.93 8.05 7.44
N VAL A 93 8.65 7.08 6.87
CA VAL A 93 8.48 6.67 5.46
C VAL A 93 7.07 6.12 5.23
N ARG A 94 6.56 5.25 6.10
CA ARG A 94 5.24 4.63 5.98
C ARG A 94 4.08 5.63 6.06
N LYS A 95 4.25 6.79 6.67
CA LYS A 95 3.27 7.88 6.61
C LYS A 95 3.13 8.44 5.20
N ARG A 96 4.24 8.48 4.45
CA ARG A 96 4.35 9.10 3.13
C ARG A 96 4.10 8.12 1.98
N ILE A 97 4.31 6.81 2.22
CA ILE A 97 4.05 5.73 1.26
C ILE A 97 2.88 4.91 1.77
N GLN A 98 1.82 4.80 0.98
CA GLN A 98 0.64 4.02 1.32
C GLN A 98 0.36 2.92 0.29
N VAL A 99 -0.43 1.94 0.68
CA VAL A 99 -0.80 0.80 -0.18
C VAL A 99 -2.30 0.60 -0.20
N ILE A 100 -2.81 0.30 -1.38
CA ILE A 100 -4.18 -0.17 -1.60
C ILE A 100 -4.08 -1.62 -2.03
N PHE A 101 -4.48 -2.54 -1.14
CA PHE A 101 -4.37 -3.98 -1.36
C PHE A 101 -5.44 -4.50 -2.32
N GLN A 102 -5.14 -5.60 -2.99
CA GLN A 102 -6.02 -6.32 -3.89
C GLN A 102 -7.29 -6.82 -3.20
N ASP A 103 -7.17 -7.36 -1.98
CA ASP A 103 -8.31 -7.90 -1.23
C ASP A 103 -8.87 -6.87 -0.24
N PRO A 104 -10.04 -6.27 -0.54
CA PRO A 104 -10.69 -5.33 0.36
C PRO A 104 -11.28 -6.00 1.61
N PHE A 105 -11.47 -7.33 1.62
CA PHE A 105 -12.05 -8.04 2.76
C PHE A 105 -11.04 -8.20 3.89
N SER A 106 -9.81 -8.60 3.56
CA SER A 106 -8.75 -8.80 4.56
C SER A 106 -8.11 -7.49 5.02
N SER A 107 -8.29 -6.40 4.26
CA SER A 107 -7.63 -5.11 4.53
C SER A 107 -8.32 -4.26 5.59
N LEU A 108 -9.57 -4.55 5.95
CA LEU A 108 -10.37 -3.78 6.91
C LEU A 108 -10.66 -4.62 8.16
N ASN A 109 -10.44 -4.06 9.35
CA ASN A 109 -10.81 -4.73 10.60
C ASN A 109 -12.36 -4.82 10.71
N PRO A 110 -12.95 -6.03 10.70
CA PRO A 110 -14.40 -6.18 10.68
C PRO A 110 -15.10 -5.75 11.99
N ARG A 111 -14.34 -5.54 13.06
CA ARG A 111 -14.84 -5.13 14.37
C ARG A 111 -14.87 -3.61 14.57
N MET A 112 -14.28 -2.86 13.66
CA MET A 112 -14.23 -1.40 13.69
C MET A 112 -15.26 -0.80 12.75
N LYS A 113 -15.79 0.36 13.10
CA LYS A 113 -16.60 1.16 12.19
C LYS A 113 -15.75 1.78 11.09
N ILE A 114 -16.35 2.07 9.96
CA ILE A 114 -15.65 2.66 8.80
C ILE A 114 -14.96 3.97 9.18
N GLY A 115 -15.62 4.81 9.96
CA GLY A 115 -15.04 6.06 10.45
C GLY A 115 -13.78 5.82 11.29
N GLU A 116 -13.80 4.84 12.18
CA GLU A 116 -12.66 4.47 13.02
C GLU A 116 -11.48 3.97 12.15
N ILE A 117 -11.75 3.10 11.16
CA ILE A 117 -10.74 2.57 10.25
C ILE A 117 -10.01 3.70 9.49
N ILE A 118 -10.74 4.76 9.10
CA ILE A 118 -10.15 5.89 8.36
C ILE A 118 -9.43 6.86 9.31
N THR A 119 -9.97 7.07 10.53
CA THR A 119 -9.42 8.06 11.48
C THR A 119 -8.27 7.53 12.31
N GLU A 120 -8.22 6.20 12.58
CA GLU A 120 -7.18 5.57 13.39
C GLU A 120 -5.75 5.95 12.96
N PRO A 121 -5.35 5.77 11.68
CA PRO A 121 -3.99 6.12 11.27
C PRO A 121 -3.67 7.60 11.44
N MET A 122 -4.64 8.50 11.22
CA MET A 122 -4.45 9.94 11.46
C MET A 122 -4.15 10.24 12.93
N GLY A 123 -4.82 9.54 13.86
CA GLY A 123 -4.62 9.67 15.30
C GLY A 123 -3.29 9.05 15.75
N VAL A 124 -3.02 7.80 15.38
CA VAL A 124 -1.80 7.06 15.76
C VAL A 124 -0.54 7.82 15.33
N HIS A 125 -0.55 8.40 14.13
CA HIS A 125 0.58 9.16 13.59
C HIS A 125 0.53 10.66 13.89
N ASN A 126 -0.46 11.10 14.67
CA ASN A 126 -0.65 12.51 15.06
C ASN A 126 -0.67 13.50 13.88
N ILE A 127 -1.26 13.09 12.76
CA ILE A 127 -1.36 13.91 11.55
C ILE A 127 -2.48 14.94 11.71
N VAL A 128 -3.60 14.52 12.30
CA VAL A 128 -4.72 15.38 12.67
C VAL A 128 -5.02 15.13 14.16
N PRO A 129 -4.51 15.96 15.08
CA PRO A 129 -4.64 15.73 16.54
C PRO A 129 -6.07 15.76 17.04
N ASP A 130 -6.88 16.68 16.53
CA ASP A 130 -8.26 16.90 16.97
C ASP A 130 -9.20 15.82 16.41
N GLU A 131 -10.05 15.24 17.28
CA GLU A 131 -10.96 14.16 16.92
C GLU A 131 -12.08 14.62 15.98
N GLU A 132 -12.62 15.81 16.19
CA GLU A 132 -13.66 16.36 15.33
C GLU A 132 -13.12 16.67 13.94
N ALA A 133 -11.90 17.22 13.85
CA ALA A 133 -11.20 17.42 12.59
C ALA A 133 -10.92 16.11 11.86
N ARG A 134 -10.52 15.04 12.57
CA ARG A 134 -10.38 13.69 11.97
C ARG A 134 -11.70 13.18 11.41
N ARG A 135 -12.79 13.32 12.17
CA ARG A 135 -14.13 12.92 11.72
C ARG A 135 -14.53 13.67 10.44
N LYS A 136 -14.36 14.97 10.43
CA LYS A 136 -14.65 15.82 9.26
C LYS A 136 -13.84 15.36 8.04
N ARG A 137 -12.53 15.18 8.22
CA ARG A 137 -11.64 14.72 7.15
C ARG A 137 -12.03 13.34 6.62
N ALA A 138 -12.41 12.40 7.49
CA ALA A 138 -12.85 11.07 7.08
C ALA A 138 -14.14 11.13 6.26
N VAL A 139 -15.10 11.97 6.63
CA VAL A 139 -16.36 12.16 5.88
C VAL A 139 -16.08 12.80 4.50
N GLU A 140 -15.18 13.77 4.41
CA GLU A 140 -14.73 14.35 3.14
C GLU A 140 -14.11 13.29 2.23
N LEU A 141 -13.23 12.44 2.76
CA LEU A 141 -12.59 11.36 2.01
C LEU A 141 -13.59 10.29 1.54
N LEU A 142 -14.55 9.90 2.39
CA LEU A 142 -15.64 9.02 1.99
C LEU A 142 -16.40 9.61 0.79
N THR A 143 -16.76 10.87 0.86
CA THR A 143 -17.48 11.57 -0.22
C THR A 143 -16.65 11.65 -1.49
N THR A 144 -15.36 11.98 -1.37
CA THR A 144 -14.41 12.00 -2.50
C THR A 144 -14.32 10.63 -3.19
N CYS A 145 -14.35 9.54 -2.40
CA CYS A 145 -14.38 8.16 -2.91
C CYS A 145 -15.78 7.70 -3.37
N GLY A 146 -16.78 8.61 -3.46
CA GLY A 146 -18.14 8.30 -3.95
C GLY A 146 -18.99 7.51 -2.95
N LEU A 147 -18.70 7.60 -1.65
CA LEU A 147 -19.52 7.04 -0.58
C LEU A 147 -20.28 8.14 0.14
N LYS A 148 -21.45 7.80 0.70
CA LYS A 148 -22.25 8.76 1.48
C LYS A 148 -21.65 8.94 2.87
N ALA A 149 -21.82 10.11 3.48
CA ALA A 149 -21.34 10.42 4.84
C ALA A 149 -21.83 9.43 5.92
N ASN A 150 -23.04 8.87 5.77
CA ASN A 150 -23.60 7.91 6.71
C ASN A 150 -22.86 6.56 6.74
N PHE A 151 -21.94 6.30 5.80
CA PHE A 151 -21.07 5.12 5.88
C PHE A 151 -20.08 5.21 7.03
N PHE A 152 -19.82 6.40 7.55
CA PHE A 152 -18.92 6.61 8.68
C PHE A 152 -19.26 5.72 9.88
N ASP A 153 -20.54 5.55 10.18
CA ASP A 153 -21.02 4.81 11.36
C ASP A 153 -21.33 3.33 11.08
N ARG A 154 -21.09 2.84 9.83
CA ARG A 154 -21.31 1.43 9.44
C ARG A 154 -20.09 0.56 9.71
N TYR A 155 -20.32 -0.75 9.68
CA TYR A 155 -19.28 -1.77 9.74
C TYR A 155 -18.94 -2.32 8.34
N PRO A 156 -17.72 -2.87 8.12
CA PRO A 156 -17.34 -3.47 6.84
C PRO A 156 -18.30 -4.56 6.33
N HIS A 157 -18.88 -5.37 7.22
CA HIS A 157 -19.82 -6.45 6.83
C HIS A 157 -21.15 -5.93 6.25
N GLU A 158 -21.50 -4.65 6.46
CA GLU A 158 -22.68 -4.00 5.91
C GLU A 158 -22.45 -3.41 4.51
N MET A 159 -21.28 -3.66 3.90
CA MET A 159 -20.84 -3.04 2.66
C MET A 159 -20.53 -4.07 1.58
N SER A 160 -20.78 -3.69 0.31
CA SER A 160 -20.32 -4.48 -0.84
C SER A 160 -18.79 -4.47 -0.98
N GLY A 161 -18.22 -5.40 -1.76
CA GLY A 161 -16.78 -5.45 -2.04
C GLY A 161 -16.24 -4.14 -2.61
N GLY A 162 -16.91 -3.55 -3.60
CA GLY A 162 -16.53 -2.27 -4.18
C GLY A 162 -16.62 -1.09 -3.20
N GLN A 163 -17.58 -1.11 -2.27
CA GLN A 163 -17.66 -0.09 -1.22
C GLN A 163 -16.52 -0.23 -0.23
N ARG A 164 -16.14 -1.46 0.17
CA ARG A 164 -14.97 -1.70 1.03
C ARG A 164 -13.68 -1.27 0.37
N GLN A 165 -13.52 -1.51 -0.93
CA GLN A 165 -12.36 -1.02 -1.70
C GLN A 165 -12.24 0.50 -1.63
N ARG A 166 -13.34 1.23 -1.81
CA ARG A 166 -13.39 2.69 -1.69
C ARG A 166 -13.03 3.18 -0.28
N VAL A 167 -13.41 2.43 0.77
CA VAL A 167 -12.97 2.69 2.14
C VAL A 167 -11.45 2.49 2.28
N GLY A 168 -10.89 1.45 1.69
CA GLY A 168 -9.45 1.20 1.65
C GLY A 168 -8.69 2.36 0.98
N ILE A 169 -9.23 2.90 -0.12
CA ILE A 169 -8.70 4.08 -0.78
C ILE A 169 -8.79 5.31 0.12
N ALA A 170 -9.96 5.57 0.74
CA ALA A 170 -10.14 6.69 1.66
C ALA A 170 -9.16 6.62 2.85
N ARG A 171 -8.92 5.41 3.40
CA ARG A 171 -7.94 5.18 4.47
C ARG A 171 -6.52 5.51 4.02
N ALA A 172 -6.10 5.08 2.85
CA ALA A 172 -4.78 5.39 2.31
C ALA A 172 -4.60 6.90 2.10
N LEU A 173 -5.61 7.58 1.54
CA LEU A 173 -5.60 9.03 1.34
C LEU A 173 -5.64 9.83 2.65
N ALA A 174 -6.13 9.25 3.74
CA ALA A 174 -6.21 9.92 5.04
C ALA A 174 -4.83 10.34 5.57
N MET A 175 -3.78 9.62 5.17
CA MET A 175 -2.40 9.91 5.53
C MET A 175 -1.76 11.03 4.70
N ASN A 176 -2.47 11.55 3.68
CA ASN A 176 -1.93 12.50 2.69
C ASN A 176 -0.60 12.04 2.08
N PRO A 177 -0.55 10.83 1.51
CA PRO A 177 0.68 10.19 1.06
C PRO A 177 1.28 10.91 -0.16
N GLU A 178 2.59 10.78 -0.31
CA GLU A 178 3.32 11.25 -1.49
C GLU A 178 3.41 10.17 -2.56
N PHE A 179 3.30 8.91 -2.15
CA PHE A 179 3.34 7.75 -3.04
C PHE A 179 2.31 6.70 -2.64
N ILE A 180 1.59 6.16 -3.62
CA ILE A 180 0.59 5.10 -3.40
C ILE A 180 0.92 3.92 -4.31
N ILE A 181 1.01 2.73 -3.72
CA ILE A 181 1.11 1.47 -4.45
C ILE A 181 -0.30 0.87 -4.54
N CYS A 182 -0.77 0.61 -5.76
CA CYS A 182 -2.05 -0.04 -6.02
C CYS A 182 -1.79 -1.47 -6.51
N ASP A 183 -2.05 -2.46 -5.67
CA ASP A 183 -1.92 -3.87 -6.04
C ASP A 183 -3.30 -4.36 -6.54
N GLU A 184 -3.50 -4.32 -7.87
CA GLU A 184 -4.75 -4.70 -8.54
C GLU A 184 -6.03 -4.07 -7.92
N ALA A 185 -5.92 -2.83 -7.42
CA ALA A 185 -6.93 -2.15 -6.62
C ALA A 185 -8.32 -2.02 -7.30
N VAL A 186 -8.40 -2.22 -8.59
CA VAL A 186 -9.64 -2.12 -9.37
C VAL A 186 -10.14 -3.46 -9.92
N SER A 187 -9.41 -4.55 -9.76
CA SER A 187 -9.77 -5.88 -10.32
C SER A 187 -11.08 -6.44 -9.76
N ALA A 188 -11.41 -6.09 -8.52
CA ALA A 188 -12.65 -6.51 -7.84
C ALA A 188 -13.84 -5.56 -8.05
N LEU A 189 -13.69 -4.53 -8.89
CA LEU A 189 -14.72 -3.52 -9.13
C LEU A 189 -15.40 -3.73 -10.48
N ASP A 190 -16.72 -3.43 -10.56
CA ASP A 190 -17.43 -3.34 -11.82
C ASP A 190 -16.83 -2.26 -12.71
N VAL A 191 -16.86 -2.45 -14.04
CA VAL A 191 -16.27 -1.54 -15.04
C VAL A 191 -16.72 -0.09 -14.86
N SER A 192 -18.00 0.13 -14.51
CA SER A 192 -18.55 1.46 -14.24
C SER A 192 -17.95 2.13 -12.99
N ILE A 193 -17.52 1.35 -12.02
CA ILE A 193 -16.91 1.81 -10.77
C ILE A 193 -15.42 2.04 -10.95
N GLN A 194 -14.75 1.22 -11.76
CA GLN A 194 -13.33 1.38 -12.06
C GLN A 194 -13.02 2.77 -12.63
N ALA A 195 -13.88 3.29 -13.51
CA ALA A 195 -13.71 4.62 -14.10
C ALA A 195 -13.87 5.77 -13.09
N GLN A 196 -14.61 5.55 -12.00
CA GLN A 196 -14.78 6.55 -10.94
C GLN A 196 -13.64 6.52 -9.92
N VAL A 197 -13.05 5.36 -9.71
CA VAL A 197 -11.92 5.15 -8.78
C VAL A 197 -10.61 5.59 -9.39
#